data_8c14b397c6e85270cf26e948fc0a12d5
#
_entry.id   8c14b397c6e85270cf26e948fc0a12d5
#
_cell.length_a   1.000
_cell.length_b   1.000
_cell.length_c   1.000
_cell.angle_alpha   90.00
_cell.angle_beta   90.00
_cell.angle_gamma   90.00
#
_symmetry.space_group_name_H-M   'P 1'
#
loop_
_entity.id
_entity.type
_entity.pdbx_description
1 polymer ?
#
loop_
_entity_poly.entity_id
_entity_poly.type
_entity_poly.pdbx_seq_one_letter_code
_entity_poly.pdbx_strand_id
1 'polypeptide(L)'
;MTDRWQLPGQARADRLVVSISDIEMGAGGVLDDFPHASFLGDLLRRYAAPPFDRLAVDLVFNGDTFDLLKTSIDGAYPIRITADVAVAKMQRIIQAHSAFFDALNDILDVGRRRVFFVIGNHDPELVFPEVQALLRARIRHDHEVYFPGFAMSVGDALIEHGSQADPMFRVPPQQPFLAHRGERLLALPWGAVALLEAAMPLQRDLFWADRLKPRKLVFELLPELREVLVNAFWTYWTRDYVRGLLERDPVKQVNWTLFREVVYRFGSQDPDMSMGDIHHRRLQKSDRWRVRTIGHHHQAQWWSY
;
A
#
# COMPACT_ATOMS: atom_id res chain seq x y z
N MET A 1 8.09 21.66 27.57
CA MET A 1 7.12 20.89 26.75
C MET A 1 7.50 19.42 26.59
N THR A 2 8.47 18.91 27.34
CA THR A 2 9.03 17.56 27.24
C THR A 2 8.22 16.49 28.00
N ASP A 3 7.33 16.88 28.91
CA ASP A 3 6.68 15.93 29.83
C ASP A 3 5.37 15.31 29.32
N ARG A 4 4.87 15.77 28.18
CA ARG A 4 3.60 15.25 27.60
C ARG A 4 3.66 13.83 27.03
N TRP A 5 4.88 13.30 26.81
CA TRP A 5 5.09 11.99 26.20
C TRP A 5 5.50 10.89 27.18
N GLN A 6 5.58 11.21 28.48
CA GLN A 6 5.89 10.26 29.52
C GLN A 6 4.60 9.91 30.30
N LEU A 7 4.23 8.64 30.28
CA LEU A 7 3.24 8.15 31.23
C LEU A 7 3.86 8.12 32.61
N PRO A 8 3.13 8.52 33.67
CA PRO A 8 3.63 8.46 35.04
C PRO A 8 4.20 7.07 35.38
N GLY A 9 5.45 7.02 35.84
CA GLY A 9 6.12 5.78 36.28
C GLY A 9 6.83 5.00 35.16
N GLN A 10 6.88 5.50 33.92
CA GLN A 10 7.65 4.86 32.84
C GLN A 10 9.07 5.44 32.71
N ALA A 11 10.00 4.59 32.28
CA ALA A 11 11.34 5.03 31.89
C ALA A 11 11.25 6.02 30.71
N ARG A 12 12.19 6.98 30.67
CA ARG A 12 12.26 7.93 29.54
C ARG A 12 12.43 7.18 28.23
N ALA A 13 11.57 7.47 27.26
CA ALA A 13 11.69 6.89 25.93
C ALA A 13 13.02 7.37 25.27
N ASP A 14 13.79 6.45 24.76
CA ASP A 14 15.03 6.69 24.00
C ASP A 14 14.83 6.55 22.49
N ARG A 15 13.66 6.03 22.07
CA ARG A 15 13.27 5.75 20.70
C ARG A 15 11.84 6.21 20.42
N LEU A 16 11.65 6.83 19.27
CA LEU A 16 10.36 7.19 18.70
C LEU A 16 10.10 6.34 17.45
N VAL A 17 8.90 5.78 17.34
CA VAL A 17 8.43 5.13 16.12
C VAL A 17 7.35 6.01 15.50
N VAL A 18 7.57 6.42 14.25
CA VAL A 18 6.62 7.22 13.46
C VAL A 18 6.11 6.33 12.33
N SER A 19 4.84 5.99 12.38
CA SER A 19 4.19 5.16 11.34
C SER A 19 3.29 6.03 10.48
N ILE A 20 3.50 5.98 9.15
CA ILE A 20 2.71 6.66 8.13
C ILE A 20 2.29 5.61 7.12
N SER A 21 1.04 5.65 6.65
CA SER A 21 0.45 4.66 5.75
C SER A 21 -0.34 5.34 4.64
N ASP A 22 -0.60 4.61 3.55
CA ASP A 22 -1.54 5.03 2.50
C ASP A 22 -1.18 6.39 1.87
N ILE A 23 0.09 6.56 1.52
CA ILE A 23 0.60 7.79 0.86
C ILE A 23 0.30 7.73 -0.63
N GLU A 24 0.46 6.58 -1.26
CA GLU A 24 0.16 6.29 -2.67
C GLU A 24 0.89 7.23 -3.65
N MET A 25 2.21 7.41 -3.48
CA MET A 25 3.04 8.17 -4.43
C MET A 25 3.10 7.46 -5.78
N GLY A 26 2.54 8.09 -6.82
CA GLY A 26 2.53 7.58 -8.19
C GLY A 26 3.66 8.13 -9.06
N ALA A 27 3.47 8.10 -10.38
CA ALA A 27 4.48 8.53 -11.35
C ALA A 27 4.43 10.04 -11.69
N GLY A 28 3.77 10.84 -10.86
CA GLY A 28 3.60 12.27 -11.08
C GLY A 28 2.47 12.62 -12.05
N GLY A 29 2.24 13.92 -12.23
CA GLY A 29 1.19 14.44 -13.10
C GLY A 29 -0.18 14.47 -12.44
N VAL A 30 -1.22 14.70 -13.27
CA VAL A 30 -2.60 14.91 -12.78
C VAL A 30 -3.25 13.64 -12.23
N LEU A 31 -2.72 12.48 -12.60
CA LEU A 31 -3.23 11.17 -12.16
C LEU A 31 -2.51 10.65 -10.92
N ASP A 32 -1.55 11.38 -10.38
CA ASP A 32 -0.87 11.02 -9.14
C ASP A 32 -1.74 11.35 -7.94
N ASP A 33 -2.00 10.37 -7.10
CA ASP A 33 -2.86 10.54 -5.93
C ASP A 33 -2.20 11.36 -4.82
N PHE A 34 -0.85 11.47 -4.84
CA PHE A 34 -0.09 12.21 -3.84
C PHE A 34 0.81 13.31 -4.42
N PRO A 35 0.28 14.49 -4.75
CA PRO A 35 1.08 15.60 -5.28
C PRO A 35 1.85 16.40 -4.18
N HIS A 36 2.00 15.87 -2.96
CA HIS A 36 2.46 16.61 -1.78
C HIS A 36 3.83 16.15 -1.24
N ALA A 37 4.72 15.64 -2.12
CA ALA A 37 6.03 15.12 -1.71
C ALA A 37 6.89 16.11 -0.94
N SER A 38 6.87 17.41 -1.29
CA SER A 38 7.59 18.45 -0.58
C SER A 38 7.06 18.66 0.84
N PHE A 39 5.73 18.71 1.00
CA PHE A 39 5.10 18.82 2.33
C PHE A 39 5.44 17.62 3.22
N LEU A 40 5.37 16.41 2.69
CA LEU A 40 5.77 15.21 3.42
C LEU A 40 7.25 15.27 3.79
N GLY A 41 8.12 15.68 2.87
CA GLY A 41 9.54 15.88 3.14
C GLY A 41 9.80 16.84 4.29
N ASP A 42 9.11 17.99 4.31
CA ASP A 42 9.24 18.96 5.38
C ASP A 42 8.71 18.44 6.72
N LEU A 43 7.62 17.69 6.70
CA LEU A 43 7.10 17.01 7.90
C LEU A 43 8.11 16.02 8.45
N LEU A 44 8.71 15.21 7.59
CA LEU A 44 9.70 14.22 7.99
C LEU A 44 10.95 14.87 8.57
N ARG A 45 11.48 15.95 7.99
CA ARG A 45 12.65 16.70 8.49
C ARG A 45 12.46 17.22 9.92
N ARG A 46 11.22 17.43 10.38
CA ARG A 46 10.96 17.79 11.79
C ARG A 46 11.46 16.75 12.79
N TYR A 47 11.52 15.49 12.40
CA TYR A 47 12.05 14.41 13.24
C TYR A 47 13.59 14.38 13.29
N ALA A 48 14.25 15.23 12.51
CA ALA A 48 15.69 15.47 12.60
C ALA A 48 16.05 16.67 13.53
N ALA A 49 15.06 17.47 13.94
CA ALA A 49 15.21 18.68 14.72
C ALA A 49 14.68 18.52 16.18
N PRO A 50 15.00 19.49 17.09
CA PRO A 50 14.42 19.48 18.42
C PRO A 50 12.87 19.49 18.39
N PRO A 51 12.21 18.75 19.30
CA PRO A 51 12.74 18.00 20.44
C PRO A 51 13.18 16.55 20.13
N PHE A 52 13.19 16.11 18.85
CA PHE A 52 13.42 14.74 18.44
C PHE A 52 14.89 14.43 18.10
N ASP A 53 15.74 15.47 18.00
CA ASP A 53 17.15 15.35 17.58
C ASP A 53 17.97 14.38 18.42
N ARG A 54 17.64 14.20 19.70
CA ARG A 54 18.32 13.31 20.65
C ARG A 54 17.76 11.89 20.72
N LEU A 55 16.58 11.65 20.14
CA LEU A 55 15.96 10.33 20.13
C LEU A 55 16.49 9.51 18.98
N ALA A 56 16.49 8.20 19.13
CA ALA A 56 16.50 7.30 17.98
C ALA A 56 15.11 7.36 17.32
N VAL A 57 15.03 7.47 15.98
CA VAL A 57 13.77 7.56 15.27
C VAL A 57 13.67 6.45 14.22
N ASP A 58 12.62 5.67 14.29
CA ASP A 58 12.22 4.72 13.26
C ASP A 58 11.05 5.29 12.46
N LEU A 59 11.31 5.61 11.20
CA LEU A 59 10.29 6.01 10.25
C LEU A 59 9.74 4.76 9.57
N VAL A 60 8.49 4.45 9.80
CA VAL A 60 7.83 3.26 9.25
C VAL A 60 6.78 3.71 8.23
N PHE A 61 7.05 3.44 6.97
CA PHE A 61 6.09 3.56 5.88
C PHE A 61 5.30 2.25 5.84
N ASN A 62 4.07 2.31 6.36
CA ASN A 62 3.30 1.11 6.69
C ASN A 62 2.40 0.66 5.53
N GLY A 63 3.00 0.39 4.40
CA GLY A 63 2.34 -0.05 3.17
C GLY A 63 1.67 1.08 2.38
N ASP A 64 1.45 0.81 1.12
CA ASP A 64 0.89 1.76 0.14
C ASP A 64 1.63 3.11 0.16
N THR A 65 2.96 3.02 0.32
CA THR A 65 3.84 4.18 0.24
C THR A 65 3.93 4.65 -1.21
N PHE A 66 4.04 3.69 -2.11
CA PHE A 66 4.16 3.91 -3.54
C PHE A 66 2.94 3.33 -4.25
N ASP A 67 2.41 4.05 -5.22
CA ASP A 67 1.36 3.52 -6.09
C ASP A 67 1.98 2.86 -7.34
N LEU A 68 2.73 1.78 -7.09
CA LEU A 68 3.29 0.97 -8.17
C LEU A 68 2.18 0.33 -8.98
N LEU A 69 1.09 -0.03 -8.35
CA LEU A 69 -0.05 -0.66 -9.01
C LEU A 69 -0.60 0.25 -10.12
N LYS A 70 -0.91 1.52 -9.82
CA LYS A 70 -1.45 2.49 -10.78
C LYS A 70 -0.37 3.23 -11.60
N THR A 71 0.91 2.87 -11.46
CA THR A 71 1.99 3.42 -12.29
C THR A 71 2.04 2.69 -13.64
N SER A 72 1.77 3.41 -14.72
CA SER A 72 1.80 2.87 -16.09
C SER A 72 3.23 2.75 -16.64
N ILE A 73 3.43 1.85 -17.61
CA ILE A 73 4.60 1.79 -18.48
C ILE A 73 4.11 1.99 -19.91
N ASP A 74 4.62 3.00 -20.59
CA ASP A 74 4.24 3.38 -21.96
C ASP A 74 2.72 3.53 -22.14
N GLY A 75 2.05 4.04 -21.10
CA GLY A 75 0.59 4.24 -21.07
C GLY A 75 -0.23 2.99 -20.82
N ALA A 76 0.38 1.83 -20.63
CA ALA A 76 -0.28 0.59 -20.24
C ALA A 76 -0.10 0.27 -18.76
N TYR A 77 -1.05 -0.46 -18.19
CA TYR A 77 -1.01 -0.97 -16.82
C TYR A 77 -0.80 -2.49 -16.86
N PRO A 78 0.47 -2.96 -16.79
CA PRO A 78 0.75 -4.37 -16.96
C PRO A 78 0.27 -5.18 -15.75
N ILE A 79 -0.39 -6.31 -16.01
CA ILE A 79 -0.74 -7.33 -14.99
C ILE A 79 0.35 -8.38 -14.82
N ARG A 80 1.31 -8.45 -15.74
CA ARG A 80 2.48 -9.33 -15.69
C ARG A 80 3.67 -8.52 -15.22
N ILE A 81 3.92 -8.56 -13.93
CA ILE A 81 4.96 -7.78 -13.28
C ILE A 81 6.20 -8.64 -13.12
N THR A 82 7.20 -8.40 -13.95
CA THR A 82 8.57 -8.90 -13.78
C THR A 82 9.40 -7.93 -12.94
N ALA A 83 10.62 -8.32 -12.56
CA ALA A 83 11.56 -7.42 -11.87
C ALA A 83 11.84 -6.15 -12.70
N ASP A 84 12.05 -6.28 -14.00
CA ASP A 84 12.33 -5.13 -14.87
C ASP A 84 11.15 -4.16 -14.94
N VAL A 85 9.92 -4.68 -15.03
CA VAL A 85 8.70 -3.85 -15.00
C VAL A 85 8.57 -3.14 -13.65
N ALA A 86 8.81 -3.84 -12.54
CA ALA A 86 8.74 -3.27 -11.19
C ALA A 86 9.79 -2.16 -10.99
N VAL A 87 11.03 -2.40 -11.45
CA VAL A 87 12.12 -1.41 -11.42
C VAL A 87 11.77 -0.18 -12.26
N ALA A 88 11.26 -0.37 -13.49
CA ALA A 88 10.87 0.73 -14.36
C ALA A 88 9.77 1.60 -13.75
N LYS A 89 8.77 0.99 -13.12
CA LYS A 89 7.71 1.72 -12.37
C LYS A 89 8.31 2.52 -11.22
N MET A 90 9.15 1.89 -10.38
CA MET A 90 9.78 2.57 -9.24
C MET A 90 10.69 3.72 -9.67
N GLN A 91 11.41 3.60 -10.78
CA GLN A 91 12.22 4.70 -11.33
C GLN A 91 11.38 5.93 -11.66
N ARG A 92 10.18 5.74 -12.22
CA ARG A 92 9.25 6.85 -12.50
C ARG A 92 8.77 7.53 -11.23
N ILE A 93 8.44 6.76 -10.19
CA ILE A 93 8.04 7.29 -8.89
C ILE A 93 9.19 8.06 -8.23
N ILE A 94 10.41 7.51 -8.23
CA ILE A 94 11.60 8.19 -7.71
C ILE A 94 11.83 9.54 -8.42
N GLN A 95 11.67 9.56 -9.72
CA GLN A 95 11.83 10.79 -10.52
C GLN A 95 10.75 11.83 -10.16
N ALA A 96 9.49 11.40 -10.03
CA ALA A 96 8.37 12.29 -9.73
C ALA A 96 8.43 12.85 -8.30
N HIS A 97 8.91 12.06 -7.34
CA HIS A 97 8.91 12.40 -5.91
C HIS A 97 10.32 12.59 -5.34
N SER A 98 11.25 13.17 -6.10
CA SER A 98 12.64 13.37 -5.67
C SER A 98 12.76 14.07 -4.32
N ALA A 99 11.89 15.07 -4.03
CA ALA A 99 11.87 15.82 -2.78
C ALA A 99 11.62 14.93 -1.54
N PHE A 100 10.81 13.89 -1.66
CA PHE A 100 10.61 12.89 -0.60
C PHE A 100 11.89 12.11 -0.29
N PHE A 101 12.57 11.62 -1.33
CA PHE A 101 13.81 10.87 -1.17
C PHE A 101 14.97 11.73 -0.68
N ASP A 102 15.00 13.01 -1.08
CA ASP A 102 16.00 13.96 -0.58
C ASP A 102 15.77 14.22 0.91
N ALA A 103 14.51 14.35 1.35
CA ALA A 103 14.19 14.47 2.77
C ALA A 103 14.58 13.24 3.59
N LEU A 104 14.42 12.03 3.03
CA LEU A 104 14.91 10.81 3.70
C LEU A 104 16.43 10.82 3.88
N ASN A 105 17.19 11.26 2.87
CA ASN A 105 18.63 11.43 3.00
C ASN A 105 18.98 12.44 4.10
N ASP A 106 18.35 13.62 4.09
CA ASP A 106 18.60 14.68 5.09
C ASP A 106 18.35 14.18 6.54
N ILE A 107 17.32 13.34 6.73
CA ILE A 107 16.99 12.79 8.03
C ILE A 107 18.02 11.73 8.45
N LEU A 108 18.42 10.86 7.55
CA LEU A 108 19.37 9.79 7.84
C LEU A 108 20.77 10.34 8.09
N ASP A 109 21.15 11.45 7.47
CA ASP A 109 22.41 12.16 7.71
C ASP A 109 22.59 12.59 9.18
N VAL A 110 21.51 12.80 9.93
CA VAL A 110 21.57 13.15 11.36
C VAL A 110 22.02 11.98 12.24
N GLY A 111 21.93 10.75 11.74
CA GLY A 111 22.25 9.51 12.46
C GLY A 111 21.15 9.09 13.45
N ARG A 112 21.26 7.84 13.96
CA ARG A 112 20.28 7.22 14.86
C ARG A 112 18.84 7.19 14.29
N ARG A 113 18.71 7.19 12.95
CA ARG A 113 17.44 7.09 12.22
C ARG A 113 17.45 5.82 11.37
N ARG A 114 16.27 5.23 11.24
CA ARG A 114 16.05 4.08 10.38
C ARG A 114 14.77 4.27 9.60
N VAL A 115 14.73 3.74 8.38
CA VAL A 115 13.56 3.76 7.50
C VAL A 115 13.13 2.33 7.23
N PHE A 116 11.83 2.09 7.36
CA PHE A 116 11.22 0.79 7.11
C PHE A 116 10.11 0.95 6.08
N PHE A 117 10.15 0.14 5.03
CA PHE A 117 9.09 0.04 4.04
C PHE A 117 8.36 -1.29 4.23
N VAL A 118 7.20 -1.24 4.85
CA VAL A 118 6.27 -2.37 4.96
C VAL A 118 5.49 -2.45 3.65
N ILE A 119 5.17 -3.64 3.20
CA ILE A 119 4.50 -3.87 1.91
C ILE A 119 2.99 -3.76 2.09
N GLY A 120 2.35 -2.95 1.25
CA GLY A 120 0.90 -2.86 1.09
C GLY A 120 0.39 -3.57 -0.16
N ASN A 121 -0.82 -3.24 -0.59
CA ASN A 121 -1.42 -3.80 -1.80
C ASN A 121 -1.19 -2.94 -3.05
N HIS A 122 -0.81 -1.66 -2.90
CA HIS A 122 -0.41 -0.79 -4.01
C HIS A 122 1.09 -0.86 -4.32
N ASP A 123 1.90 -1.40 -3.40
CA ASP A 123 3.34 -1.54 -3.58
C ASP A 123 3.88 -2.97 -3.38
N PRO A 124 3.17 -4.03 -3.84
CA PRO A 124 3.63 -5.40 -3.68
C PRO A 124 4.94 -5.69 -4.45
N GLU A 125 5.30 -4.85 -5.41
CA GLU A 125 6.58 -4.91 -6.15
C GLU A 125 7.80 -4.75 -5.22
N LEU A 126 7.63 -4.22 -4.00
CA LEU A 126 8.68 -4.16 -2.98
C LEU A 126 9.21 -5.54 -2.55
N VAL A 127 8.54 -6.64 -2.92
CA VAL A 127 9.07 -8.00 -2.74
C VAL A 127 10.27 -8.31 -3.65
N PHE A 128 10.47 -7.55 -4.75
CA PHE A 128 11.61 -7.74 -5.65
C PHE A 128 12.88 -7.17 -5.03
N PRO A 129 13.96 -7.98 -4.88
CA PRO A 129 15.24 -7.47 -4.41
C PRO A 129 15.81 -6.35 -5.28
N GLU A 130 15.51 -6.36 -6.58
CA GLU A 130 15.93 -5.36 -7.55
C GLU A 130 15.31 -3.99 -7.26
N VAL A 131 14.05 -3.94 -6.86
CA VAL A 131 13.35 -2.71 -6.43
C VAL A 131 13.93 -2.20 -5.11
N GLN A 132 14.18 -3.11 -4.15
CA GLN A 132 14.80 -2.76 -2.87
C GLN A 132 16.21 -2.19 -3.07
N ALA A 133 17.00 -2.79 -3.96
CA ALA A 133 18.34 -2.29 -4.29
C ALA A 133 18.29 -0.88 -4.92
N LEU A 134 17.33 -0.63 -5.82
CA LEU A 134 17.12 0.69 -6.42
C LEU A 134 16.77 1.74 -5.35
N LEU A 135 15.89 1.42 -4.40
CA LEU A 135 15.51 2.31 -3.31
C LEU A 135 16.70 2.60 -2.38
N ARG A 136 17.48 1.58 -2.01
CA ARG A 136 18.72 1.77 -1.22
C ARG A 136 19.71 2.67 -1.92
N ALA A 137 19.93 2.46 -3.22
CA ALA A 137 20.84 3.30 -4.01
C ALA A 137 20.37 4.77 -4.05
N ARG A 138 19.06 5.03 -4.10
CA ARG A 138 18.52 6.39 -4.11
C ARG A 138 18.62 7.06 -2.74
N ILE A 139 18.42 6.32 -1.65
CA ILE A 139 18.46 6.84 -0.27
C ILE A 139 19.90 6.98 0.26
N ARG A 140 20.91 6.38 -0.36
CA ARG A 140 22.34 6.50 0.00
C ARG A 140 22.74 6.07 1.43
N HIS A 141 21.85 5.38 2.15
CA HIS A 141 22.00 4.90 3.52
C HIS A 141 21.56 3.44 3.63
N ASP A 142 22.30 2.54 2.98
CA ASP A 142 21.93 1.12 2.81
C ASP A 142 21.60 0.40 4.11
N HIS A 143 22.38 0.69 5.16
CA HIS A 143 22.29 -0.01 6.42
C HIS A 143 21.12 0.45 7.29
N GLU A 144 20.55 1.60 7.00
CA GLU A 144 19.43 2.19 7.73
C GLU A 144 18.08 2.00 7.03
N VAL A 145 18.04 1.37 5.82
CA VAL A 145 16.83 1.12 5.06
C VAL A 145 16.46 -0.36 5.09
N TYR A 146 15.28 -0.65 5.62
CA TYR A 146 14.80 -1.99 5.90
C TYR A 146 13.50 -2.30 5.14
N PHE A 147 13.38 -3.55 4.69
CA PHE A 147 12.18 -4.09 4.04
C PHE A 147 11.70 -5.32 4.83
N PRO A 148 10.89 -5.13 5.88
CA PRO A 148 10.46 -6.22 6.76
C PRO A 148 9.41 -7.15 6.14
N GLY A 149 8.97 -6.89 4.91
CA GLY A 149 7.88 -7.60 4.27
C GLY A 149 6.52 -7.00 4.63
N PHE A 150 5.54 -7.84 4.92
CA PHE A 150 4.14 -7.43 5.12
C PHE A 150 3.81 -6.99 6.55
N ALA A 151 4.71 -7.14 7.49
CA ALA A 151 4.54 -6.71 8.88
C ALA A 151 5.88 -6.63 9.60
N MET A 152 5.94 -5.80 10.64
CA MET A 152 7.06 -5.73 11.58
C MET A 152 6.55 -5.56 12.99
N SER A 153 7.42 -5.83 13.97
CA SER A 153 7.12 -5.59 15.38
C SER A 153 8.20 -4.74 16.04
N VAL A 154 7.78 -3.86 16.92
CA VAL A 154 8.67 -3.05 17.75
C VAL A 154 8.15 -3.14 19.19
N GLY A 155 8.93 -3.82 20.07
CA GLY A 155 8.46 -4.12 21.42
C GLY A 155 7.18 -4.97 21.39
N ASP A 156 6.14 -4.47 22.01
CA ASP A 156 4.80 -5.07 22.07
C ASP A 156 3.81 -4.48 21.03
N ALA A 157 4.32 -3.71 20.07
CA ALA A 157 3.54 -3.19 18.95
C ALA A 157 3.76 -4.00 17.68
N LEU A 158 2.66 -4.29 16.96
CA LEU A 158 2.63 -4.83 15.61
C LEU A 158 2.26 -3.73 14.63
N ILE A 159 3.03 -3.59 13.56
CA ILE A 159 2.80 -2.65 12.46
C ILE A 159 2.62 -3.47 11.19
N GLU A 160 1.47 -3.40 10.59
CA GLU A 160 1.12 -4.08 9.34
C GLU A 160 0.20 -3.19 8.51
N HIS A 161 0.28 -3.27 7.17
CA HIS A 161 -0.63 -2.48 6.32
C HIS A 161 -2.08 -2.91 6.49
N GLY A 162 -2.34 -4.21 6.56
CA GLY A 162 -3.68 -4.74 6.76
C GLY A 162 -4.27 -5.46 5.57
N SER A 163 -3.83 -5.19 4.35
CA SER A 163 -4.29 -5.85 3.12
C SER A 163 -4.19 -7.37 3.15
N GLN A 164 -3.29 -7.92 3.99
CA GLN A 164 -3.15 -9.37 4.17
C GLN A 164 -4.37 -10.04 4.84
N ALA A 165 -5.24 -9.27 5.47
CA ALA A 165 -6.52 -9.75 6.00
C ALA A 165 -7.63 -9.72 4.93
N ASP A 166 -7.44 -8.98 3.84
CA ASP A 166 -8.40 -8.86 2.75
C ASP A 166 -8.18 -9.94 1.68
N PRO A 167 -9.11 -10.89 1.49
CA PRO A 167 -8.96 -11.92 0.47
C PRO A 167 -8.80 -11.40 -0.96
N MET A 168 -9.30 -10.19 -1.26
CA MET A 168 -9.19 -9.58 -2.59
C MET A 168 -7.82 -8.97 -2.86
N PHE A 169 -7.12 -8.50 -1.81
CA PHE A 169 -5.85 -7.78 -1.95
C PHE A 169 -4.66 -8.49 -1.31
N ARG A 170 -4.89 -9.68 -0.79
CA ARG A 170 -3.85 -10.48 -0.13
C ARG A 170 -2.82 -11.00 -1.13
N VAL A 171 -1.55 -10.65 -0.91
CA VAL A 171 -0.39 -11.26 -1.57
C VAL A 171 0.09 -12.47 -0.75
N PRO A 172 0.37 -13.64 -1.35
CA PRO A 172 0.90 -14.78 -0.61
C PRO A 172 2.31 -14.51 -0.08
N PRO A 173 2.53 -14.35 1.25
CA PRO A 173 3.86 -13.93 1.75
C PRO A 173 4.96 -14.97 1.52
N GLN A 174 4.59 -16.27 1.51
CA GLN A 174 5.52 -17.38 1.33
C GLN A 174 5.84 -17.65 -0.14
N GLN A 175 4.96 -17.22 -1.05
CA GLN A 175 5.07 -17.43 -2.48
C GLN A 175 4.62 -16.18 -3.24
N PRO A 176 5.35 -15.05 -3.08
CA PRO A 176 4.96 -13.80 -3.74
C PRO A 176 5.19 -13.82 -5.25
N PHE A 177 5.74 -14.90 -5.79
CA PHE A 177 6.04 -15.05 -7.20
C PHE A 177 5.39 -16.27 -7.81
N LEU A 178 5.02 -16.11 -9.09
CA LEU A 178 4.55 -17.17 -9.98
C LEU A 178 5.61 -17.45 -11.05
N ALA A 179 5.79 -18.71 -11.41
CA ALA A 179 6.59 -19.08 -12.58
C ALA A 179 5.68 -19.23 -13.80
N HIS A 180 5.97 -18.50 -14.86
CA HIS A 180 5.24 -18.59 -16.12
C HIS A 180 6.17 -18.44 -17.32
N ARG A 181 6.22 -19.47 -18.18
CA ARG A 181 7.04 -19.48 -19.41
C ARG A 181 8.52 -19.12 -19.20
N GLY A 182 9.10 -19.52 -18.07
CA GLY A 182 10.49 -19.23 -17.72
C GLY A 182 10.71 -17.88 -17.03
N GLU A 183 9.68 -17.06 -16.87
CA GLU A 183 9.73 -15.78 -16.17
C GLU A 183 9.22 -15.91 -14.74
N ARG A 184 9.77 -15.08 -13.85
CA ARG A 184 9.29 -14.88 -12.48
C ARG A 184 8.38 -13.67 -12.45
N LEU A 185 7.08 -13.90 -12.25
CA LEU A 185 6.06 -12.86 -12.18
C LEU A 185 5.63 -12.63 -10.72
N LEU A 186 5.26 -11.41 -10.38
CA LEU A 186 4.61 -11.11 -9.10
C LEU A 186 3.24 -11.81 -9.03
N ALA A 187 2.95 -12.46 -7.92
CA ALA A 187 1.64 -13.04 -7.64
C ALA A 187 0.66 -11.92 -7.23
N LEU A 188 0.19 -11.14 -8.20
CA LEU A 188 -0.78 -10.08 -7.96
C LEU A 188 -2.06 -10.66 -7.34
N PRO A 189 -2.61 -10.01 -6.30
CA PRO A 189 -3.93 -10.37 -5.79
C PRO A 189 -5.00 -10.10 -6.83
N TRP A 190 -6.11 -10.84 -6.76
CA TRP A 190 -7.18 -10.71 -7.74
C TRP A 190 -7.74 -9.28 -7.84
N GLY A 191 -7.90 -8.59 -6.71
CA GLY A 191 -8.38 -7.20 -6.68
C GLY A 191 -7.47 -6.24 -7.46
N ALA A 192 -6.14 -6.45 -7.39
CA ALA A 192 -5.19 -5.69 -8.19
C ALA A 192 -5.35 -5.98 -9.69
N VAL A 193 -5.49 -7.24 -10.10
CA VAL A 193 -5.71 -7.61 -11.50
C VAL A 193 -7.02 -7.00 -12.02
N ALA A 194 -8.10 -7.10 -11.24
CA ALA A 194 -9.39 -6.51 -11.60
C ALA A 194 -9.31 -4.98 -11.71
N LEU A 195 -8.61 -4.32 -10.80
CA LEU A 195 -8.36 -2.87 -10.87
C LEU A 195 -7.63 -2.51 -12.17
N LEU A 196 -6.54 -3.20 -12.48
CA LEU A 196 -5.70 -2.89 -13.63
C LEU A 196 -6.42 -3.13 -14.98
N GLU A 197 -7.21 -4.20 -15.09
CA GLU A 197 -7.89 -4.55 -16.35
C GLU A 197 -9.26 -3.89 -16.51
N ALA A 198 -10.01 -3.64 -15.43
CA ALA A 198 -11.36 -3.11 -15.51
C ALA A 198 -11.45 -1.61 -15.19
N ALA A 199 -10.72 -1.12 -14.18
CA ALA A 199 -10.83 0.26 -13.74
C ALA A 199 -9.81 1.20 -14.38
N MET A 200 -8.55 0.76 -14.53
CA MET A 200 -7.50 1.62 -15.07
C MET A 200 -7.73 2.11 -16.50
N PRO A 201 -8.39 1.38 -17.42
CA PRO A 201 -8.77 1.91 -18.72
C PRO A 201 -9.70 3.14 -18.63
N LEU A 202 -10.43 3.26 -17.52
CA LEU A 202 -11.35 4.37 -17.25
C LEU A 202 -10.73 5.45 -16.35
N GLN A 203 -9.46 5.32 -15.96
CA GLN A 203 -8.82 6.19 -14.96
C GLN A 203 -8.88 7.67 -15.32
N ARG A 204 -8.73 8.03 -16.60
CA ARG A 204 -8.78 9.45 -17.03
C ARG A 204 -10.11 10.10 -16.72
N ASP A 205 -11.19 9.33 -16.82
CA ASP A 205 -12.54 9.81 -16.60
C ASP A 205 -12.96 9.67 -15.12
N LEU A 206 -12.35 8.73 -14.39
CA LEU A 206 -12.76 8.33 -13.06
C LEU A 206 -11.73 8.66 -11.95
N PHE A 207 -10.62 9.33 -12.26
CA PHE A 207 -9.56 9.56 -11.26
C PHE A 207 -10.05 10.37 -10.03
N TRP A 208 -11.10 11.16 -10.19
CA TRP A 208 -11.75 11.86 -9.09
C TRP A 208 -12.53 10.94 -8.16
N ALA A 209 -12.99 9.79 -8.65
CA ALA A 209 -13.83 8.89 -7.88
C ALA A 209 -13.09 8.27 -6.67
N ASP A 210 -11.81 7.99 -6.81
CA ASP A 210 -10.99 7.48 -5.69
C ASP A 210 -10.74 8.55 -4.60
N ARG A 211 -10.76 9.82 -4.98
CA ARG A 211 -10.52 10.95 -4.08
C ARG A 211 -11.77 11.40 -3.32
N LEU A 212 -12.96 11.00 -3.78
CA LEU A 212 -14.22 11.35 -3.14
C LEU A 212 -14.59 10.34 -2.07
N LYS A 213 -14.72 10.81 -0.84
CA LYS A 213 -15.15 10.00 0.31
C LYS A 213 -16.38 10.66 0.97
N PRO A 214 -17.37 9.89 1.42
CA PRO A 214 -17.51 8.44 1.27
C PRO A 214 -17.88 8.06 -0.17
N ARG A 215 -17.43 6.89 -0.64
CA ARG A 215 -17.67 6.40 -2.01
C ARG A 215 -19.17 6.34 -2.39
N LYS A 216 -20.04 6.15 -1.39
CA LYS A 216 -21.48 6.18 -1.59
C LYS A 216 -21.97 7.49 -2.23
N LEU A 217 -21.41 8.63 -1.82
CA LEU A 217 -21.78 9.94 -2.40
C LEU A 217 -21.42 10.03 -3.89
N VAL A 218 -20.36 9.38 -4.34
CA VAL A 218 -20.00 9.36 -5.76
C VAL A 218 -21.13 8.75 -6.59
N PHE A 219 -21.68 7.62 -6.12
CA PHE A 219 -22.78 6.92 -6.82
C PHE A 219 -24.13 7.60 -6.66
N GLU A 220 -24.32 8.39 -5.59
CA GLU A 220 -25.51 9.22 -5.41
C GLU A 220 -25.50 10.44 -6.33
N LEU A 221 -24.33 11.05 -6.52
CA LEU A 221 -24.15 12.24 -7.37
C LEU A 221 -24.03 11.92 -8.86
N LEU A 222 -23.50 10.74 -9.19
CA LEU A 222 -23.23 10.27 -10.54
C LEU A 222 -23.75 8.84 -10.71
N PRO A 223 -25.09 8.64 -10.76
CA PRO A 223 -25.67 7.30 -10.85
C PRO A 223 -25.24 6.54 -12.12
N GLU A 224 -24.98 7.27 -13.23
CA GLU A 224 -24.47 6.69 -14.48
C GLU A 224 -23.11 6.03 -14.30
N LEU A 225 -22.29 6.53 -13.39
CA LEU A 225 -20.97 5.95 -13.08
C LEU A 225 -21.11 4.52 -12.54
N ARG A 226 -22.15 4.26 -11.75
CA ARG A 226 -22.45 2.92 -11.26
C ARG A 226 -22.70 1.94 -12.41
N GLU A 227 -23.47 2.36 -13.41
CA GLU A 227 -23.76 1.53 -14.58
C GLU A 227 -22.49 1.27 -15.39
N VAL A 228 -21.65 2.29 -15.60
CA VAL A 228 -20.37 2.14 -16.31
C VAL A 228 -19.46 1.15 -15.58
N LEU A 229 -19.30 1.27 -14.26
CA LEU A 229 -18.47 0.36 -13.47
C LEU A 229 -19.02 -1.08 -13.43
N VAL A 230 -20.34 -1.23 -13.27
CA VAL A 230 -20.99 -2.55 -13.30
C VAL A 230 -20.82 -3.20 -14.68
N ASN A 231 -21.00 -2.46 -15.76
CA ASN A 231 -20.81 -2.96 -17.11
C ASN A 231 -19.35 -3.31 -17.40
N ALA A 232 -18.38 -2.48 -16.97
CA ALA A 232 -16.96 -2.75 -17.09
C ALA A 232 -16.60 -4.02 -16.32
N PHE A 233 -17.11 -4.18 -15.10
CA PHE A 233 -16.91 -5.37 -14.27
C PHE A 233 -17.47 -6.64 -14.94
N TRP A 234 -18.72 -6.62 -15.43
CA TRP A 234 -19.31 -7.78 -16.10
C TRP A 234 -18.60 -8.11 -17.41
N THR A 235 -18.18 -7.10 -18.18
CA THR A 235 -17.39 -7.29 -19.39
C THR A 235 -16.06 -7.97 -19.06
N TYR A 236 -15.37 -7.47 -18.03
CA TYR A 236 -14.15 -8.09 -17.53
C TYR A 236 -14.36 -9.56 -17.12
N TRP A 237 -15.41 -9.86 -16.32
CA TRP A 237 -15.70 -11.22 -15.88
C TRP A 237 -16.02 -12.18 -17.01
N THR A 238 -16.91 -11.78 -17.92
CA THR A 238 -17.43 -12.68 -18.96
C THR A 238 -16.48 -12.84 -20.13
N ARG A 239 -15.70 -11.82 -20.43
CA ARG A 239 -14.80 -11.81 -21.60
C ARG A 239 -13.36 -12.12 -21.22
N ASP A 240 -12.79 -11.32 -20.34
CA ASP A 240 -11.34 -11.32 -20.13
C ASP A 240 -10.93 -12.32 -19.06
N TYR A 241 -11.69 -12.42 -17.98
CA TYR A 241 -11.40 -13.34 -16.89
C TYR A 241 -11.68 -14.80 -17.26
N VAL A 242 -12.85 -15.09 -17.82
CA VAL A 242 -13.20 -16.46 -18.28
C VAL A 242 -12.22 -16.94 -19.33
N ARG A 243 -11.81 -16.08 -20.24
CA ARG A 243 -10.76 -16.41 -21.22
C ARG A 243 -9.44 -16.76 -20.52
N GLY A 244 -9.00 -15.95 -19.55
CA GLY A 244 -7.78 -16.22 -18.78
C GLY A 244 -7.82 -17.55 -18.02
N LEU A 245 -8.99 -17.92 -17.48
CA LEU A 245 -9.20 -19.23 -16.85
C LEU A 245 -9.08 -20.39 -17.85
N LEU A 246 -9.68 -20.25 -19.03
CA LEU A 246 -9.60 -21.25 -20.10
C LEU A 246 -8.16 -21.42 -20.62
N GLU A 247 -7.42 -20.33 -20.73
CA GLU A 247 -6.02 -20.31 -21.11
C GLU A 247 -5.07 -20.73 -19.97
N ARG A 248 -5.59 -21.03 -18.77
CA ARG A 248 -4.84 -21.36 -17.55
C ARG A 248 -3.78 -20.28 -17.20
N ASP A 249 -4.15 -19.01 -17.34
CA ASP A 249 -3.27 -17.90 -16.97
C ASP A 249 -3.08 -17.90 -15.44
N PRO A 250 -1.84 -18.05 -14.93
CA PRO A 250 -1.60 -18.13 -13.50
C PRO A 250 -1.94 -16.83 -12.75
N VAL A 251 -1.97 -15.68 -13.43
CA VAL A 251 -2.31 -14.38 -12.85
C VAL A 251 -3.83 -14.24 -12.64
N LYS A 252 -4.65 -15.01 -13.37
CA LYS A 252 -6.12 -14.91 -13.36
C LYS A 252 -6.81 -16.04 -12.59
N GLN A 253 -6.15 -16.64 -11.60
CA GLN A 253 -6.75 -17.72 -10.84
C GLN A 253 -7.57 -17.22 -9.65
N VAL A 254 -8.78 -17.77 -9.49
CA VAL A 254 -9.68 -17.49 -8.36
C VAL A 254 -9.94 -18.79 -7.60
N ASN A 255 -9.75 -18.73 -6.29
CA ASN A 255 -10.20 -19.81 -5.40
C ASN A 255 -11.64 -19.54 -4.91
N TRP A 256 -12.27 -20.57 -4.34
CA TRP A 256 -13.66 -20.48 -3.87
C TRP A 256 -13.89 -19.40 -2.79
N THR A 257 -12.93 -19.18 -1.91
CA THR A 257 -13.02 -18.17 -0.87
C THR A 257 -13.07 -16.77 -1.48
N LEU A 258 -12.20 -16.52 -2.44
CA LEU A 258 -12.17 -15.26 -3.18
C LEU A 258 -13.46 -15.05 -3.99
N PHE A 259 -13.94 -16.09 -4.68
CA PHE A 259 -15.20 -16.00 -5.44
C PHE A 259 -16.38 -15.61 -4.52
N ARG A 260 -16.51 -16.24 -3.36
CA ARG A 260 -17.55 -15.88 -2.38
C ARG A 260 -17.43 -14.44 -1.91
N GLU A 261 -16.21 -13.98 -1.65
CA GLU A 261 -15.95 -12.59 -1.22
C GLU A 261 -16.36 -11.58 -2.30
N VAL A 262 -16.00 -11.85 -3.54
CA VAL A 262 -16.38 -11.02 -4.69
C VAL A 262 -17.90 -10.93 -4.81
N VAL A 263 -18.60 -12.08 -4.83
CA VAL A 263 -20.07 -12.10 -4.91
C VAL A 263 -20.72 -11.35 -3.74
N TYR A 264 -20.17 -11.51 -2.54
CA TYR A 264 -20.68 -10.84 -1.35
C TYR A 264 -20.52 -9.31 -1.44
N ARG A 265 -19.36 -8.79 -1.84
CA ARG A 265 -19.10 -7.34 -1.96
C ARG A 265 -19.91 -6.70 -3.07
N PHE A 266 -20.06 -7.38 -4.21
CA PHE A 266 -20.91 -6.87 -5.29
C PHE A 266 -22.40 -6.95 -4.97
N GLY A 267 -22.82 -7.91 -4.14
CA GLY A 267 -24.20 -8.03 -3.65
C GLY A 267 -24.53 -7.07 -2.50
N SER A 268 -23.51 -6.63 -1.73
CA SER A 268 -23.68 -5.63 -0.69
C SER A 268 -23.77 -4.24 -1.33
N GLN A 269 -24.71 -3.43 -0.88
CA GLN A 269 -24.84 -2.05 -1.38
C GLN A 269 -23.81 -1.09 -0.75
N ASP A 270 -22.92 -1.59 0.09
CA ASP A 270 -21.90 -0.83 0.79
C ASP A 270 -20.50 -1.22 0.29
N PRO A 271 -19.88 -0.42 -0.61
CA PRO A 271 -18.54 -0.68 -1.11
C PRO A 271 -17.45 -0.51 -0.03
N ASP A 272 -17.75 0.22 1.04
CA ASP A 272 -16.84 0.44 2.16
C ASP A 272 -17.05 -0.60 3.29
N MET A 273 -17.83 -1.66 3.01
CA MET A 273 -18.19 -2.66 4.01
C MET A 273 -16.96 -3.33 4.59
N SER A 274 -16.66 -2.87 5.77
CA SER A 274 -16.12 -3.55 6.92
C SER A 274 -14.84 -4.37 6.78
N MET A 275 -13.83 -3.83 6.12
CA MET A 275 -12.47 -4.29 6.44
C MET A 275 -12.18 -4.06 7.93
N GLY A 276 -12.66 -2.96 8.52
CA GLY A 276 -12.61 -2.71 9.96
C GLY A 276 -13.14 -3.86 10.80
N ASP A 277 -14.27 -4.45 10.45
CA ASP A 277 -14.86 -5.59 11.18
C ASP A 277 -14.05 -6.87 11.03
N ILE A 278 -13.43 -7.12 9.90
CA ILE A 278 -12.54 -8.27 9.69
C ILE A 278 -11.29 -8.12 10.54
N HIS A 279 -10.69 -6.95 10.53
CA HIS A 279 -9.53 -6.64 11.36
C HIS A 279 -9.88 -6.67 12.84
N HIS A 280 -11.00 -6.08 13.24
CA HIS A 280 -11.49 -6.10 14.62
C HIS A 280 -11.65 -7.53 15.15
N ARG A 281 -12.33 -8.41 14.41
CA ARG A 281 -12.48 -9.83 14.79
C ARG A 281 -11.16 -10.58 14.85
N ARG A 282 -10.17 -10.17 14.06
CA ARG A 282 -8.84 -10.76 14.06
C ARG A 282 -8.00 -10.26 15.25
N LEU A 283 -8.18 -9.00 15.63
CA LEU A 283 -7.58 -8.39 16.81
C LEU A 283 -8.04 -9.05 18.11
N GLN A 284 -9.35 -9.28 18.25
CA GLN A 284 -9.93 -9.93 19.43
C GLN A 284 -9.39 -11.34 19.72
N LYS A 285 -8.74 -11.96 18.73
CA LYS A 285 -8.17 -13.32 18.85
C LYS A 285 -6.67 -13.35 19.19
N SER A 286 -6.03 -12.21 19.40
CA SER A 286 -4.57 -12.16 19.61
C SER A 286 -4.20 -11.33 20.82
N ASP A 287 -3.88 -11.99 21.92
CA ASP A 287 -3.36 -11.39 23.17
C ASP A 287 -1.88 -11.03 23.12
N ARG A 288 -1.21 -11.27 21.97
CA ARG A 288 0.22 -11.13 21.83
C ARG A 288 0.71 -9.68 21.77
N TRP A 289 -0.11 -8.77 21.20
CA TRP A 289 0.29 -7.41 20.91
C TRP A 289 -0.58 -6.42 21.68
N ARG A 290 0.05 -5.47 22.38
CA ARG A 290 -0.65 -4.39 23.10
C ARG A 290 -1.07 -3.24 22.21
N VAL A 291 -0.31 -3.02 21.14
CA VAL A 291 -0.60 -1.98 20.14
C VAL A 291 -0.56 -2.61 18.75
N ARG A 292 -1.49 -2.21 17.91
CA ARG A 292 -1.50 -2.59 16.50
C ARG A 292 -1.79 -1.37 15.64
N THR A 293 -0.93 -1.12 14.66
CA THR A 293 -1.10 -0.05 13.68
C THR A 293 -1.42 -0.69 12.34
N ILE A 294 -2.54 -0.23 11.74
CA ILE A 294 -3.06 -0.77 10.48
C ILE A 294 -3.35 0.41 9.54
N GLY A 295 -2.98 0.29 8.26
CA GLY A 295 -3.40 1.14 7.15
C GLY A 295 -4.58 0.55 6.38
N HIS A 296 -4.61 0.74 5.05
CA HIS A 296 -5.53 0.12 4.07
C HIS A 296 -6.97 0.65 4.07
N HIS A 297 -7.44 1.20 5.17
CA HIS A 297 -8.85 1.62 5.30
C HIS A 297 -9.10 3.06 4.92
N HIS A 298 -8.06 3.88 4.87
CA HIS A 298 -8.14 5.34 4.68
C HIS A 298 -9.11 6.04 5.66
N GLN A 299 -9.32 5.43 6.85
CA GLN A 299 -10.19 5.96 7.90
C GLN A 299 -9.46 5.91 9.24
N ALA A 300 -9.44 7.04 9.96
CA ALA A 300 -8.92 7.08 11.32
C ALA A 300 -9.91 6.41 12.27
N GLN A 301 -9.52 5.29 12.85
CA GLN A 301 -10.34 4.55 13.82
C GLN A 301 -9.48 4.15 15.03
N TRP A 302 -10.06 4.21 16.22
CA TRP A 302 -9.42 3.80 17.46
C TRP A 302 -10.28 2.76 18.15
N TRP A 303 -9.67 1.67 18.58
CA TRP A 303 -10.28 0.67 19.43
C TRP A 303 -9.41 0.45 20.65
N SER A 304 -10.01 0.41 21.85
CA SER A 304 -9.38 -0.05 23.09
C SER A 304 -10.05 -1.34 23.55
N TYR A 305 -9.27 -2.31 24.01
CA TYR A 305 -9.74 -3.60 24.49
C TYR A 305 -9.41 -3.77 25.97
#